data_992bfabfffc5f89132bcaf8fcd371aca
#
_entry.id   992bfabfffc5f89132bcaf8fcd371aca
#
_cell.length_a   1.000
_cell.length_b   1.000
_cell.length_c   1.000
_cell.angle_alpha   90.00
_cell.angle_beta   90.00
_cell.angle_gamma   90.00
#
_symmetry.space_group_name_H-M   'P 1'
#
loop_
_entity.id
_entity.type
_entity.pdbx_description
1 polymer ?
#
loop_
_entity_poly.entity_id
_entity_poly.type
_entity_poly.pdbx_seq_one_letter_code
_entity_poly.pdbx_strand_id
1 'polypeptide(L)'
;MLNLDKDIPKDSNWILQIEGHTDNLPVRKGQIYKDNWELSTKRALSVLRYFINQGLDPKKLFASGYGSFQPIDNTNTKLGRMKNRRIEMKITQKLTNYNDN
;
A
#
# COMPACT_ATOMS: atom_id res chain seq x y z
N MET A 1 -14.20 2.62 1.79
CA MET A 1 -13.30 2.66 2.95
C MET A 1 -13.33 1.31 3.68
N LEU A 2 -12.21 0.83 4.15
CA LEU A 2 -12.13 -0.41 4.90
C LEU A 2 -12.83 -0.26 6.25
N ASN A 3 -13.76 -1.15 6.54
CA ASN A 3 -14.41 -1.23 7.84
C ASN A 3 -13.79 -2.37 8.62
N LEU A 4 -13.09 -2.06 9.72
CA LEU A 4 -12.34 -3.06 10.48
C LEU A 4 -13.22 -4.17 11.04
N ASP A 5 -14.47 -3.86 11.38
CA ASP A 5 -15.38 -4.86 11.94
C ASP A 5 -16.02 -5.77 10.89
N LYS A 6 -16.22 -5.25 9.68
CA LYS A 6 -16.89 -5.96 8.60
C LYS A 6 -15.93 -6.61 7.63
N ASP A 7 -14.87 -5.86 7.26
CA ASP A 7 -14.03 -6.23 6.13
C ASP A 7 -12.86 -7.11 6.53
N ILE A 8 -12.54 -7.17 7.81
CA ILE A 8 -11.45 -7.98 8.30
C ILE A 8 -11.98 -9.35 8.75
N PRO A 9 -11.44 -10.44 8.19
CA PRO A 9 -11.84 -11.78 8.59
C PRO A 9 -11.57 -12.04 10.07
N LYS A 10 -12.44 -12.82 10.69
CA LYS A 10 -12.32 -13.15 12.10
C LYS A 10 -11.32 -14.27 12.39
N ASP A 11 -10.96 -15.03 11.38
CA ASP A 11 -9.94 -16.06 11.57
C ASP A 11 -8.55 -15.44 11.59
N SER A 12 -7.57 -16.21 11.99
CA SER A 12 -6.20 -15.70 12.15
C SER A 12 -5.35 -15.79 10.89
N ASN A 13 -5.94 -16.17 9.76
CA ASN A 13 -5.19 -16.54 8.56
C ASN A 13 -5.26 -15.49 7.46
N TRP A 14 -5.34 -14.22 7.83
CA TRP A 14 -5.39 -13.13 6.86
C TRP A 14 -4.23 -12.17 7.05
N ILE A 15 -3.93 -11.43 5.99
CA ILE A 15 -2.96 -10.34 5.98
C ILE A 15 -3.60 -9.16 5.27
N LEU A 16 -3.43 -7.98 5.82
CA LEU A 16 -3.78 -6.73 5.15
C LEU A 16 -2.55 -6.18 4.46
N GLN A 17 -2.60 -6.15 3.13
CA GLN A 17 -1.56 -5.58 2.29
C GLN A 17 -1.93 -4.13 1.97
N ILE A 18 -1.00 -3.22 2.23
CA ILE A 18 -1.17 -1.80 1.95
C ILE A 18 -0.20 -1.45 0.83
N GLU A 19 -0.73 -1.00 -0.30
CA GLU A 19 0.04 -0.71 -1.50
C GLU A 19 0.03 0.77 -1.80
N GLY A 20 1.22 1.36 -1.89
CA GLY A 20 1.37 2.74 -2.30
C GLY A 20 1.65 2.85 -3.79
N HIS A 21 1.01 3.83 -4.43
CA HIS A 21 1.18 4.10 -5.87
C HIS A 21 1.35 5.59 -6.09
N THR A 22 2.16 5.93 -7.08
CA THR A 22 2.37 7.31 -7.49
C THR A 22 1.92 7.51 -8.94
N ASP A 23 1.89 8.77 -9.37
CA ASP A 23 1.78 9.07 -10.78
C ASP A 23 3.14 8.92 -11.47
N ASN A 24 3.20 9.24 -12.76
CA ASN A 24 4.41 9.08 -13.56
C ASN A 24 5.33 10.29 -13.56
N LEU A 25 5.00 11.35 -12.82
CA LEU A 25 5.90 12.48 -12.69
C LEU A 25 7.03 12.14 -11.71
N PRO A 26 8.26 12.50 -12.04
CA PRO A 26 9.36 12.23 -11.11
C PRO A 26 9.23 13.07 -9.84
N VAL A 27 9.82 12.58 -8.76
CA VAL A 27 9.91 13.34 -7.52
C VAL A 27 10.74 14.60 -7.80
N ARG A 28 10.26 15.73 -7.29
CA ARG A 28 10.94 17.02 -7.50
C ARG A 28 12.30 17.03 -6.81
N LYS A 29 13.26 17.68 -7.46
CA LYS A 29 14.56 17.93 -6.87
C LYS A 29 14.39 18.70 -5.56
N GLY A 30 15.11 18.27 -4.54
CA GLY A 30 15.03 18.89 -3.22
C GLY A 30 13.99 18.27 -2.28
N GLN A 31 13.22 17.31 -2.75
CA GLN A 31 12.31 16.53 -1.89
C GLN A 31 13.09 15.53 -1.06
N ILE A 32 12.50 15.12 0.06
CA ILE A 32 13.12 14.13 0.95
C ILE A 32 13.11 12.73 0.35
N TYR A 33 12.28 12.49 -0.66
CA TYR A 33 12.19 11.18 -1.32
C TYR A 33 13.10 11.17 -2.54
N LYS A 34 13.82 10.09 -2.70
CA LYS A 34 14.75 9.93 -3.81
C LYS A 34 14.03 9.73 -5.14
N ASP A 35 12.95 8.93 -5.11
CA ASP A 35 12.21 8.55 -6.30
C ASP A 35 10.79 8.12 -5.92
N ASN A 36 10.01 7.72 -6.91
CA ASN A 36 8.63 7.28 -6.69
C ASN A 36 8.54 5.95 -5.95
N TRP A 37 9.56 5.10 -6.04
CA TRP A 37 9.63 3.89 -5.24
C TRP A 37 9.63 4.22 -3.76
N GLU A 38 10.51 5.13 -3.38
CA GLU A 38 10.62 5.55 -1.98
C GLU A 38 9.37 6.28 -1.52
N LEU A 39 8.84 7.18 -2.35
CA LEU A 39 7.62 7.92 -2.02
C LEU A 39 6.44 6.99 -1.79
N SER A 40 6.20 6.05 -2.71
CA SER A 40 5.08 5.11 -2.59
C SER A 40 5.21 4.22 -1.38
N THR A 41 6.42 3.77 -1.09
CA THR A 41 6.70 2.93 0.08
C THR A 41 6.44 3.69 1.38
N LYS A 42 6.89 4.93 1.46
CA LYS A 42 6.69 5.77 2.65
C LYS A 42 5.21 6.05 2.89
N ARG A 43 4.45 6.29 1.84
CA ARG A 43 3.01 6.51 1.96
C ARG A 43 2.29 5.25 2.46
N ALA A 44 2.63 4.11 1.90
CA ALA A 44 2.05 2.84 2.37
C ALA A 44 2.41 2.58 3.83
N LEU A 45 3.64 2.88 4.21
CA LEU A 45 4.10 2.69 5.58
C LEU A 45 3.38 3.61 6.56
N SER A 46 3.06 4.84 6.15
CA SER A 46 2.29 5.76 6.99
C SER A 46 0.89 5.23 7.27
N VAL A 47 0.26 4.62 6.27
CA VAL A 47 -1.05 4.01 6.43
C VAL A 47 -0.96 2.79 7.35
N LEU A 48 0.07 1.98 7.18
CA LEU A 48 0.33 0.82 8.04
C LEU A 48 0.43 1.25 9.51
N ARG A 49 1.19 2.28 9.80
CA ARG A 49 1.34 2.79 11.16
C ARG A 49 0.04 3.33 11.73
N TYR A 50 -0.78 3.94 10.88
CA TYR A 50 -2.11 4.36 11.28
C TYR A 50 -2.94 3.18 11.78
N PHE A 51 -2.93 2.07 11.05
CA PHE A 51 -3.68 0.88 11.45
C PHE A 51 -3.15 0.26 12.74
N ILE A 52 -1.84 0.26 12.96
CA ILE A 52 -1.27 -0.19 14.22
C ILE A 52 -1.80 0.67 15.38
N ASN A 53 -1.85 1.99 15.18
CA ASN A 53 -2.37 2.90 16.19
C ASN A 53 -3.87 2.69 16.45
N GLN A 54 -4.59 2.13 15.48
CA GLN A 54 -5.99 1.78 15.63
C GLN A 54 -6.21 0.41 16.28
N GLY A 55 -5.14 -0.29 16.63
CA GLY A 55 -5.23 -1.55 17.34
C GLY A 55 -5.04 -2.80 16.50
N LEU A 56 -4.70 -2.66 15.21
CA LEU A 56 -4.43 -3.84 14.39
C LEU A 56 -3.08 -4.45 14.78
N ASP A 57 -3.04 -5.78 14.76
CA ASP A 57 -1.84 -6.53 15.08
C ASP A 57 -0.78 -6.32 13.99
N PRO A 58 0.41 -5.84 14.33
CA PRO A 58 1.47 -5.66 13.34
C PRO A 58 1.81 -6.91 12.54
N LYS A 59 1.58 -8.09 13.08
CA LYS A 59 1.82 -9.35 12.38
C LYS A 59 0.88 -9.57 11.20
N LYS A 60 -0.21 -8.81 11.15
CA LYS A 60 -1.25 -8.92 10.11
C LYS A 60 -1.09 -7.91 9.01
N LEU A 61 -0.03 -7.10 9.03
CA LEU A 61 0.11 -5.97 8.14
C LEU A 61 1.40 -6.06 7.35
N PHE A 62 1.36 -5.67 6.08
CA PHE A 62 2.59 -5.31 5.39
C PHE A 62 2.34 -4.20 4.38
N ALA A 63 3.40 -3.44 4.11
CA ALA A 63 3.34 -2.31 3.19
C ALA A 63 4.25 -2.59 2.00
N SER A 64 3.81 -2.16 0.83
CA SER A 64 4.60 -2.26 -0.39
C SER A 64 4.46 -0.99 -1.22
N GLY A 65 5.54 -0.62 -1.90
CA GLY A 65 5.55 0.52 -2.79
C GLY A 65 5.75 0.07 -4.22
N TYR A 66 4.85 0.46 -5.09
CA TYR A 66 4.88 0.09 -6.51
C TYR A 66 5.43 1.21 -7.40
N GLY A 67 5.72 2.37 -6.82
CA GLY A 67 6.13 3.52 -7.63
C GLY A 67 5.03 3.91 -8.61
N SER A 68 5.42 4.24 -9.82
CA SER A 68 4.50 4.66 -10.88
C SER A 68 4.14 3.53 -11.86
N PHE A 69 4.53 2.30 -11.55
CA PHE A 69 4.54 1.22 -12.54
C PHE A 69 3.27 0.38 -12.58
N GLN A 70 2.27 0.73 -11.78
CA GLN A 70 0.97 0.06 -11.77
C GLN A 70 -0.15 1.09 -11.92
N PRO A 71 -0.18 1.84 -13.04
CA PRO A 71 -1.19 2.87 -13.20
C PRO A 71 -2.57 2.26 -13.44
N ILE A 72 -3.61 2.94 -12.95
CA ILE A 72 -4.99 2.60 -13.28
C ILE A 72 -5.53 3.49 -14.39
N ASP A 73 -4.82 4.55 -14.73
CA ASP A 73 -5.20 5.48 -15.80
C ASP A 73 -3.95 5.83 -16.60
N ASN A 74 -3.95 5.50 -17.88
CA ASN A 74 -2.80 5.70 -18.77
C ASN A 74 -2.89 6.95 -19.63
N THR A 75 -3.85 7.85 -19.35
CA THR A 75 -4.07 9.01 -20.22
C THR A 75 -3.02 10.10 -20.07
N ASN A 76 -2.19 10.03 -19.05
CA ASN A 76 -1.14 11.02 -18.76
C ASN A 76 -1.71 12.45 -18.70
N THR A 77 -2.91 12.57 -18.16
CA THR A 77 -3.57 13.85 -17.91
C THR A 77 -3.50 14.16 -16.42
N LYS A 78 -3.77 15.41 -16.05
CA LYS A 78 -3.82 15.81 -14.65
C LYS A 78 -4.81 14.94 -13.86
N LEU A 79 -5.97 14.66 -14.45
CA LEU A 79 -6.99 13.83 -13.81
C LEU A 79 -6.51 12.38 -13.69
N GLY A 80 -5.91 11.84 -14.75
CA GLY A 80 -5.38 10.48 -14.72
C GLY A 80 -4.28 10.32 -13.68
N ARG A 81 -3.37 11.29 -13.58
CA ARG A 81 -2.32 11.26 -12.56
C ARG A 81 -2.90 11.31 -11.15
N MET A 82 -3.97 12.09 -10.95
CA MET A 82 -4.65 12.13 -9.66
C MET A 82 -5.19 10.75 -9.26
N LYS A 83 -5.76 10.01 -10.22
CA LYS A 83 -6.25 8.66 -9.97
C LYS A 83 -5.13 7.68 -9.65
N ASN A 84 -3.96 7.88 -10.23
CA ASN A 84 -2.81 7.00 -10.02
C ASN A 84 -2.17 7.20 -8.65
N ARG A 85 -2.27 8.39 -8.07
CA ARG A 85 -1.77 8.68 -6.73
C ARG A 85 -2.75 8.12 -5.70
N ARG A 86 -2.52 6.87 -5.28
CA ARG A 86 -3.49 6.18 -4.45
C ARG A 86 -2.84 5.19 -3.50
N ILE A 87 -3.60 4.81 -2.51
CA ILE A 87 -3.33 3.65 -1.65
C ILE A 87 -4.38 2.60 -1.97
N GLU A 88 -3.93 1.39 -2.24
CA GLU A 88 -4.82 0.23 -2.36
C GLU A 88 -4.60 -0.68 -1.17
N MET A 89 -5.67 -1.27 -0.69
CA MET A 89 -5.62 -2.18 0.44
C MET A 89 -6.27 -3.48 0.04
N LYS A 90 -5.58 -4.58 0.31
CA LYS A 90 -6.05 -5.93 -0.03
C LYS A 90 -5.96 -6.82 1.19
N ILE A 91 -7.05 -7.51 1.48
CA ILE A 91 -7.03 -8.56 2.50
C ILE A 91 -6.79 -9.86 1.76
N THR A 92 -5.70 -10.53 2.11
CA THR A 92 -5.32 -11.78 1.48
C THR A 92 -5.15 -12.84 2.54
N GLN A 93 -5.22 -14.09 2.11
CA GLN A 93 -4.94 -15.19 2.99
C GLN A 93 -3.43 -15.31 3.18
N LYS A 94 -3.02 -15.54 4.41
CA LYS A 94 -1.62 -15.73 4.70
C LYS A 94 -1.14 -17.01 4.04
N LEU A 95 -0.01 -16.93 3.33
CA LEU A 95 0.59 -18.09 2.71
C LEU A 95 1.13 -19.04 3.77
N THR A 96 0.90 -20.33 3.55
CA THR A 96 1.51 -21.34 4.37
C THR A 96 3.00 -21.34 4.15
N ASN A 97 3.77 -21.29 5.22
CA ASN A 97 5.22 -21.39 5.10
C ASN A 97 5.59 -22.77 4.60
N TYR A 98 6.27 -22.80 3.47
CA TYR A 98 6.96 -24.01 3.06
C TYR A 98 8.21 -24.13 3.89
N ASN A 99 8.20 -25.10 4.75
CA ASN A 99 9.40 -25.46 5.50
C ASN A 99 10.01 -26.63 4.77
N ASP A 100 11.16 -26.40 4.14
CA ASP A 100 11.83 -27.41 3.36
C ASP A 100 12.62 -28.41 4.19
N ASN A 101 12.54 -28.30 5.46
CA ASN A 101 13.19 -29.23 6.38
C ASN A 101 12.41 -30.50 6.55
#